data_e78800c66eddf9a443549ab61e15d8fb
#
_entry.id   e78800c66eddf9a443549ab61e15d8fb
#
_cell.length_a   1.000
_cell.length_b   1.000
_cell.length_c   1.000
_cell.angle_alpha   90.00
_cell.angle_beta   90.00
_cell.angle_gamma   90.00
#
_symmetry.space_group_name_H-M   'P 1'
#
loop_
_entity.id
_entity.type
_entity.pdbx_description
1 polymer ?
#
loop_
_entity_poly.entity_id
_entity_poly.type
_entity_poly.pdbx_seq_one_letter_code
_entity_poly.pdbx_strand_id
1 'polypeptide(L)'
;MSARRLARLEWRDYCNRVSKQLEGQKAELEVVGLDLGDHVEARWIPLYGLVYEPEGDIFEIALEGIDHLIAHPTDLLVEETLRGLVTIEVIAADDTHQILRLREPLPLPVPLR
;
A
#
# COMPACT_ATOMS: atom_id res chain seq x y z
N MET A 1 -10.60 -9.06 11.87
CA MET A 1 -10.11 -8.01 10.98
C MET A 1 -9.48 -6.92 11.83
N SER A 2 -8.26 -6.55 11.51
CA SER A 2 -7.48 -5.68 12.37
C SER A 2 -6.72 -4.66 11.51
N ALA A 3 -7.01 -3.38 11.75
CA ALA A 3 -6.28 -2.28 11.10
C ALA A 3 -5.23 -1.77 12.09
N ARG A 4 -4.01 -1.58 11.61
CA ARG A 4 -2.95 -1.05 12.46
C ARG A 4 -2.06 -0.08 11.70
N ARG A 5 -1.50 0.86 12.45
CA ARG A 5 -0.54 1.83 11.92
C ARG A 5 0.86 1.26 12.07
N LEU A 6 1.62 1.30 11.00
CA LEU A 6 3.01 0.86 11.05
C LEU A 6 3.92 2.02 11.46
N ALA A 7 4.88 1.74 12.33
CA ALA A 7 5.91 2.72 12.64
C ALA A 7 6.76 2.98 11.39
N ARG A 8 7.21 4.23 11.22
CA ARG A 8 7.95 4.62 10.02
C ARG A 8 9.17 3.73 9.75
N LEU A 9 9.87 3.31 10.78
CA LEU A 9 11.03 2.44 10.64
C LEU A 9 10.69 1.06 10.07
N GLU A 10 9.43 0.66 10.13
CA GLU A 10 8.98 -0.62 9.59
C GLU A 10 8.56 -0.55 8.10
N TRP A 11 8.34 0.65 7.57
CA TRP A 11 7.71 0.82 6.25
C TRP A 11 8.49 0.14 5.14
N ARG A 12 9.78 0.39 5.10
CA ARG A 12 10.64 -0.16 4.04
C ARG A 12 10.61 -1.69 4.00
N ASP A 13 10.83 -2.30 5.17
CA ASP A 13 10.89 -3.77 5.26
C ASP A 13 9.53 -4.40 5.00
N TYR A 14 8.47 -3.76 5.48
CA TYR A 14 7.12 -4.24 5.24
C TYR A 14 6.80 -4.24 3.74
N CYS A 15 7.10 -3.14 3.05
CA CYS A 15 6.90 -3.03 1.61
C CYS A 15 7.72 -4.09 0.85
N ASN A 16 8.94 -4.33 1.28
CA ASN A 16 9.78 -5.34 0.65
C ASN A 16 9.19 -6.75 0.81
N ARG A 17 8.64 -7.07 1.98
CA ARG A 17 8.01 -8.37 2.20
C ARG A 17 6.76 -8.54 1.34
N VAL A 18 5.93 -7.49 1.26
CA VAL A 18 4.74 -7.52 0.41
C VAL A 18 5.14 -7.73 -1.05
N SER A 19 6.12 -6.97 -1.52
CA SER A 19 6.54 -7.00 -2.92
C SER A 19 7.02 -8.38 -3.37
N LYS A 20 7.57 -9.17 -2.46
CA LYS A 20 8.06 -10.51 -2.80
C LYS A 20 6.94 -11.54 -3.02
N GLN A 21 5.70 -11.21 -2.64
CA GLN A 21 4.59 -12.14 -2.65
C GLN A 21 3.50 -11.78 -3.64
N LEU A 22 3.75 -10.81 -4.54
CA LEU A 22 2.69 -10.23 -5.36
C LEU A 22 2.36 -10.95 -6.66
N GLU A 23 3.07 -12.01 -7.01
CA GLU A 23 2.83 -12.71 -8.27
C GLU A 23 1.36 -13.11 -8.40
N GLY A 24 0.72 -12.65 -9.48
CA GLY A 24 -0.69 -12.93 -9.73
C GLY A 24 -1.67 -12.09 -8.93
N GLN A 25 -1.18 -11.19 -8.07
CA GLN A 25 -2.06 -10.37 -7.25
C GLN A 25 -2.63 -9.21 -8.05
N LYS A 26 -3.92 -8.93 -7.86
CA LYS A 26 -4.59 -7.77 -8.45
C LYS A 26 -5.05 -6.83 -7.35
N ALA A 27 -5.14 -5.55 -7.67
CA ALA A 27 -5.49 -4.54 -6.69
C ALA A 27 -6.35 -3.44 -7.29
N GLU A 28 -7.06 -2.75 -6.39
CA GLU A 28 -7.78 -1.53 -6.70
C GLU A 28 -7.09 -0.39 -5.94
N LEU A 29 -6.85 0.72 -6.61
CA LEU A 29 -6.27 1.91 -5.99
C LEU A 29 -7.28 3.04 -6.05
N GLU A 30 -7.64 3.54 -4.88
CA GLU A 30 -8.53 4.68 -4.71
C GLU A 30 -7.76 5.82 -4.03
N VAL A 31 -7.92 7.04 -4.55
CA VAL A 31 -7.33 8.24 -3.95
C VAL A 31 -8.46 9.13 -3.45
N VAL A 32 -8.42 9.48 -2.17
CA VAL A 32 -9.45 10.28 -1.51
C VAL A 32 -8.83 11.55 -0.96
N GLY A 33 -9.42 12.70 -1.23
CA GLY A 33 -8.97 13.98 -0.70
C GLY A 33 -10.14 14.95 -0.59
N LEU A 34 -9.98 15.97 0.26
CA LEU A 34 -11.03 16.97 0.51
C LEU A 34 -11.44 17.70 -0.78
N ASP A 35 -10.47 18.00 -1.62
CA ASP A 35 -10.72 18.74 -2.87
C ASP A 35 -11.02 17.85 -4.04
N LEU A 36 -10.60 16.57 -3.95
CA LEU A 36 -10.70 15.62 -5.07
C LEU A 36 -11.96 14.76 -4.99
N GLY A 37 -12.52 14.57 -3.78
CA GLY A 37 -13.48 13.51 -3.56
C GLY A 37 -12.81 12.14 -3.71
N ASP A 38 -13.56 11.16 -4.14
CA ASP A 38 -13.07 9.80 -4.33
C ASP A 38 -12.73 9.55 -5.80
N HIS A 39 -11.50 9.12 -6.06
CA HIS A 39 -11.05 8.74 -7.39
C HIS A 39 -10.54 7.32 -7.41
N VAL A 40 -11.09 6.48 -8.28
CA VAL A 40 -10.53 5.15 -8.52
C VAL A 40 -9.52 5.26 -9.66
N GLU A 41 -8.23 5.14 -9.33
CA GLU A 41 -7.13 5.22 -10.30
C GLU A 41 -6.93 3.91 -11.03
N ALA A 42 -7.20 2.78 -10.36
CA ALA A 42 -7.02 1.46 -10.92
C ALA A 42 -8.03 0.51 -10.29
N ARG A 43 -8.58 -0.41 -11.06
CA ARG A 43 -9.52 -1.40 -10.53
C ARG A 43 -9.16 -2.79 -11.00
N TRP A 44 -8.72 -3.60 -10.06
CA TRP A 44 -8.41 -5.02 -10.22
C TRP A 44 -7.42 -5.29 -11.35
N ILE A 45 -6.34 -4.52 -11.36
CA ILE A 45 -5.22 -4.73 -12.28
C ILE A 45 -4.02 -5.29 -11.52
N PRO A 46 -3.06 -5.92 -12.24
CA PRO A 46 -1.88 -6.50 -11.58
C PRO A 46 -1.12 -5.47 -10.73
N LEU A 47 -0.78 -5.88 -9.53
CA LEU A 47 0.06 -5.11 -8.61
C LEU A 47 1.47 -5.68 -8.67
N TYR A 48 2.44 -4.84 -9.01
CA TYR A 48 3.82 -5.30 -9.22
C TYR A 48 4.74 -5.03 -8.03
N GLY A 49 4.47 -4.00 -7.25
CA GLY A 49 5.33 -3.70 -6.14
C GLY A 49 4.89 -2.53 -5.29
N LEU A 50 5.40 -2.53 -4.06
CA LEU A 50 5.30 -1.43 -3.14
C LEU A 50 6.71 -1.11 -2.67
N VAL A 51 7.08 0.17 -2.70
CA VAL A 51 8.41 0.60 -2.28
C VAL A 51 8.27 1.84 -1.42
N TYR A 52 8.95 1.85 -0.27
CA TYR A 52 9.16 3.09 0.46
C TYR A 52 10.65 3.41 0.43
N GLU A 53 10.99 4.59 -0.08
CA GLU A 53 12.36 5.08 -0.14
C GLU A 53 12.56 6.15 0.94
N PRO A 54 13.29 5.83 2.02
CA PRO A 54 13.46 6.79 3.13
C PRO A 54 14.20 8.07 2.75
N GLU A 55 15.21 7.97 1.88
CA GLU A 55 16.03 9.13 1.52
C GLU A 55 15.21 10.22 0.82
N GLY A 56 14.37 9.82 -0.13
CA GLY A 56 13.51 10.76 -0.84
C GLY A 56 12.17 10.98 -0.15
N ASP A 57 11.87 10.18 0.87
CA ASP A 57 10.57 10.17 1.54
C ASP A 57 9.44 10.02 0.54
N ILE A 58 9.53 8.98 -0.28
CA ILE A 58 8.59 8.69 -1.35
C ILE A 58 8.08 7.24 -1.21
N PHE A 59 6.76 7.11 -1.31
CA PHE A 59 6.10 5.80 -1.36
C PHE A 59 5.64 5.56 -2.79
N GLU A 60 5.95 4.40 -3.34
CA GLU A 60 5.59 4.05 -4.71
C GLU A 60 4.67 2.83 -4.73
N ILE A 61 3.58 2.95 -5.49
CA ILE A 61 2.68 1.83 -5.78
C ILE A 61 2.77 1.56 -7.27
N ALA A 62 3.38 0.44 -7.64
CA ALA A 62 3.58 0.06 -9.02
C ALA A 62 2.52 -0.93 -9.46
N LEU A 63 1.65 -0.51 -10.36
CA LEU A 63 0.59 -1.31 -10.96
C LEU A 63 0.82 -1.39 -12.47
N GLU A 64 0.14 -2.31 -13.13
CA GLU A 64 0.24 -2.41 -14.59
C GLU A 64 -0.20 -1.09 -15.24
N GLY A 65 0.73 -0.44 -15.95
CA GLY A 65 0.46 0.82 -16.63
C GLY A 65 0.37 2.06 -15.75
N ILE A 66 0.54 1.92 -14.43
CA ILE A 66 0.44 3.03 -13.49
C ILE A 66 1.57 2.95 -12.48
N ASP A 67 2.30 4.06 -12.35
CA ASP A 67 3.33 4.19 -11.31
C ASP A 67 2.92 5.36 -10.42
N HIS A 68 2.28 5.03 -9.30
CA HIS A 68 1.70 6.03 -8.41
C HIS A 68 2.69 6.40 -7.30
N LEU A 69 3.18 7.63 -7.34
CA LEU A 69 4.16 8.14 -6.38
C LEU A 69 3.48 9.03 -5.35
N ILE A 70 3.83 8.82 -4.08
CA ILE A 70 3.30 9.59 -2.97
C ILE A 70 4.47 10.26 -2.26
N ALA A 71 4.56 11.58 -2.39
CA ALA A 71 5.62 12.35 -1.75
C ALA A 71 5.24 12.66 -0.30
N HIS A 72 6.21 12.57 0.59
CA HIS A 72 6.07 12.92 2.00
C HIS A 72 4.90 12.21 2.67
N PRO A 73 4.86 10.88 2.62
CA PRO A 73 3.83 10.12 3.34
C PRO A 73 3.97 10.34 4.84
N THR A 74 2.83 10.51 5.52
CA THR A 74 2.81 10.74 6.96
C THR A 74 2.44 9.49 7.73
N ASP A 75 1.60 8.64 7.15
CA ASP A 75 1.09 7.45 7.81
C ASP A 75 0.97 6.29 6.84
N LEU A 76 1.23 5.10 7.34
CA LEU A 76 1.00 3.85 6.64
C LEU A 76 0.18 2.95 7.55
N LEU A 77 -1.02 2.60 7.10
CA LEU A 77 -1.92 1.72 7.82
C LEU A 77 -2.15 0.46 6.99
N VAL A 78 -2.26 -0.66 7.67
CA VAL A 78 -2.55 -1.92 7.00
C VAL A 78 -3.72 -2.60 7.70
N GLU A 79 -4.51 -3.32 6.92
CA GLU A 79 -5.58 -4.14 7.43
C GLU A 79 -5.26 -5.58 7.10
N GLU A 80 -5.15 -6.40 8.14
CA GLU A 80 -4.80 -7.81 8.03
C GLU A 80 -5.90 -8.66 8.64
N THR A 81 -6.18 -9.80 8.01
CA THR A 81 -7.10 -10.80 8.52
C THR A 81 -6.33 -12.08 8.81
N LEU A 82 -7.00 -13.10 9.31
CA LEU A 82 -6.37 -14.41 9.49
C LEU A 82 -5.85 -14.98 8.17
N ARG A 83 -6.37 -14.53 7.05
CA ARG A 83 -5.97 -15.00 5.72
C ARG A 83 -4.84 -14.18 5.11
N GLY A 84 -4.50 -13.05 5.71
CA GLY A 84 -3.42 -12.21 5.23
C GLY A 84 -3.79 -10.75 5.09
N LEU A 85 -2.92 -10.02 4.41
CA LEU A 85 -3.08 -8.59 4.15
C LEU A 85 -4.18 -8.35 3.12
N VAL A 86 -5.09 -7.43 3.42
CA VAL A 86 -6.21 -7.11 2.51
C VAL A 86 -6.19 -5.65 2.06
N THR A 87 -5.73 -4.71 2.88
CA THR A 87 -5.76 -3.29 2.53
C THR A 87 -4.52 -2.59 3.05
N ILE A 88 -4.01 -1.68 2.23
CA ILE A 88 -2.91 -0.78 2.60
C ILE A 88 -3.39 0.63 2.34
N GLU A 89 -3.23 1.51 3.33
CA GLU A 89 -3.58 2.91 3.19
C GLU A 89 -2.37 3.77 3.48
N VAL A 90 -2.06 4.67 2.54
CA VAL A 90 -0.98 5.65 2.70
C VAL A 90 -1.59 7.03 2.75
N ILE A 91 -1.28 7.79 3.80
CA ILE A 91 -1.74 9.16 3.96
C ILE A 91 -0.57 10.07 3.64
N ALA A 92 -0.78 11.00 2.73
CA ALA A 92 0.24 11.96 2.33
C ALA A 92 0.17 13.23 3.19
N ALA A 93 1.19 14.08 3.08
CA ALA A 93 1.28 15.33 3.85
C ALA A 93 0.13 16.30 3.55
N ASP A 94 -0.48 16.20 2.37
CA ASP A 94 -1.63 17.03 1.98
C ASP A 94 -2.96 16.42 2.40
N ASP A 95 -2.94 15.40 3.26
CA ASP A 95 -4.10 14.68 3.76
C ASP A 95 -4.85 13.86 2.70
N THR A 96 -4.27 13.63 1.53
CA THR A 96 -4.86 12.68 0.61
C THR A 96 -4.59 11.26 1.11
N HIS A 97 -5.59 10.40 0.96
CA HIS A 97 -5.50 8.99 1.34
C HIS A 97 -5.43 8.14 0.09
N GLN A 98 -4.42 7.32 0.01
CA GLN A 98 -4.29 6.34 -1.07
C GLN A 98 -4.63 4.98 -0.47
N ILE A 99 -5.71 4.38 -0.96
CA ILE A 99 -6.22 3.12 -0.41
C ILE A 99 -6.05 2.04 -1.46
N LEU A 100 -5.19 1.09 -1.15
CA LEU A 100 -4.89 -0.04 -2.03
C LEU A 100 -5.56 -1.28 -1.46
N ARG A 101 -6.53 -1.83 -2.20
CA ARG A 101 -7.25 -3.04 -1.80
C ARG A 101 -6.77 -4.20 -2.63
N LEU A 102 -6.37 -5.28 -1.98
CA LEU A 102 -5.95 -6.50 -2.67
C LEU A 102 -7.19 -7.35 -2.96
N ARG A 103 -7.23 -7.92 -4.17
CA ARG A 103 -8.37 -8.75 -4.57
C ARG A 103 -8.46 -10.03 -3.73
N GLU A 104 -7.31 -10.64 -3.46
CA GLU A 104 -7.21 -11.81 -2.60
C GLU A 104 -6.33 -11.48 -1.40
N PRO A 105 -6.65 -11.98 -0.21
CA PRO A 105 -5.76 -11.77 0.93
C PRO A 105 -4.37 -12.29 0.63
N LEU A 106 -3.35 -11.55 1.04
CA LEU A 106 -1.96 -11.88 0.77
C LEU A 106 -1.31 -12.40 2.05
N PRO A 107 -1.08 -13.72 2.18
CA PRO A 107 -0.37 -14.23 3.34
C PRO A 107 1.06 -13.72 3.34
N LEU A 108 1.50 -13.17 4.46
CA LEU A 108 2.87 -12.69 4.60
C LEU A 108 3.63 -13.62 5.55
N PRO A 109 4.88 -13.97 5.20
CA PRO A 109 5.70 -14.76 6.11
C PRO A 109 5.91 -14.03 7.42
N VAL A 110 5.89 -14.77 8.54
CA VAL A 110 6.23 -14.22 9.83
C VAL A 110 7.72 -13.87 9.82
N PRO A 111 8.12 -12.65 10.24
CA PRO A 111 9.54 -12.31 10.28
C PRO A 111 10.30 -13.25 11.22
N LEU A 112 11.48 -13.69 10.79
CA LEU A 112 12.40 -14.44 11.63
C LEU A 112 13.02 -13.47 12.64
N ARG A 113 13.21 -13.95 13.83
CA ARG A 113 13.80 -13.16 14.91
C ARG A 113 15.17 -13.69 15.29
#